data_c7409a6cbd89be35b9951cda4575b75d
#
_entry.id   c7409a6cbd89be35b9951cda4575b75d
#
_cell.length_a   1.000
_cell.length_b   1.000
_cell.length_c   1.000
_cell.angle_alpha   90.00
_cell.angle_beta   90.00
_cell.angle_gamma   90.00
#
_symmetry.space_group_name_H-M   'P 1'
#
loop_
_entity.id
_entity.type
_entity.pdbx_description
1 polymer ?
#
loop_
_entity_poly.entity_id
_entity_poly.type
_entity_poly.pdbx_seq_one_letter_code
_entity_poly.pdbx_strand_id
1 'polypeptide(L)'
;MTLPKGHRLGAYEIVGLLGSGGMGEVYRAKDSRLGRDVALKILPQGLAQDPDRRQRFEREARAAAGVNHPHIVTLHSVEEADGTLFLTMELVEGESLRQQLTSTGLPVGQLLDLAIPITEAVHAAHRQGITHRDLKPENVMVTPSGWVKVLDFGLAKFTQPNFLEPGMTQAATFATAEGPKGTVVYMSPEQAEGKPLDHRTDIFSLGVILYEMATGRRPFQGEST
;
A
#
# COMPACT_ATOMS: atom_id res chain seq x y z
N MET A 1 2.67 -19.52 3.90
CA MET A 1 1.60 -20.53 3.63
C MET A 1 0.31 -19.77 3.46
N THR A 2 -0.33 -19.88 2.30
CA THR A 2 -1.61 -19.22 2.04
C THR A 2 -2.71 -19.82 2.90
N LEU A 3 -3.50 -18.99 3.56
CA LEU A 3 -4.60 -19.43 4.42
C LEU A 3 -5.75 -19.97 3.57
N PRO A 4 -6.28 -21.15 3.87
CA PRO A 4 -7.39 -21.73 3.11
C PRO A 4 -8.71 -21.01 3.44
N LYS A 5 -9.67 -21.07 2.50
CA LYS A 5 -11.03 -20.61 2.72
C LYS A 5 -11.65 -21.31 3.92
N GLY A 6 -12.34 -20.56 4.78
CA GLY A 6 -12.95 -21.04 6.03
C GLY A 6 -12.00 -21.05 7.22
N HIS A 7 -10.69 -20.77 7.02
CA HIS A 7 -9.75 -20.60 8.13
C HIS A 7 -10.16 -19.43 9.01
N ARG A 8 -10.03 -19.56 10.33
CA ARG A 8 -10.37 -18.49 11.28
C ARG A 8 -9.14 -17.91 11.93
N LEU A 9 -9.06 -16.59 11.92
CA LEU A 9 -8.11 -15.81 12.70
C LEU A 9 -8.93 -14.95 13.68
N GLY A 10 -9.00 -15.39 14.93
CA GLY A 10 -9.85 -14.74 15.92
C GLY A 10 -11.32 -14.69 15.48
N ALA A 11 -11.86 -13.47 15.31
CA ALA A 11 -13.24 -13.25 14.89
C ALA A 11 -13.43 -13.21 13.35
N TYR A 12 -12.37 -13.39 12.57
CA TYR A 12 -12.41 -13.27 11.12
C TYR A 12 -12.31 -14.62 10.45
N GLU A 13 -13.24 -14.88 9.50
CA GLU A 13 -13.24 -16.09 8.69
C GLU A 13 -12.78 -15.75 7.27
N ILE A 14 -11.73 -16.41 6.79
CA ILE A 14 -11.18 -16.20 5.45
C ILE A 14 -12.19 -16.67 4.38
N VAL A 15 -12.55 -15.74 3.50
CA VAL A 15 -13.45 -16.00 2.37
C VAL A 15 -12.64 -16.34 1.11
N GLY A 16 -11.51 -15.67 0.89
CA GLY A 16 -10.63 -15.92 -0.25
C GLY A 16 -9.45 -14.96 -0.29
N LEU A 17 -8.45 -15.30 -1.10
CA LEU A 17 -7.27 -14.47 -1.34
C LEU A 17 -7.65 -13.32 -2.30
N LEU A 18 -7.31 -12.08 -1.95
CA LEU A 18 -7.44 -10.89 -2.81
C LEU A 18 -6.14 -10.60 -3.56
N GLY A 19 -4.99 -10.83 -2.91
CA GLY A 19 -3.69 -10.62 -3.52
C GLY A 19 -2.55 -11.10 -2.64
N SER A 20 -1.42 -11.42 -3.29
CA SER A 20 -0.17 -11.80 -2.62
C SER A 20 1.00 -11.07 -3.25
N GLY A 21 1.96 -10.62 -2.46
CA GLY A 21 3.14 -9.91 -2.96
C GLY A 21 4.20 -9.71 -1.87
N GLY A 22 5.21 -8.92 -2.17
CA GLY A 22 6.32 -8.65 -1.24
C GLY A 22 5.91 -8.01 0.10
N MET A 23 4.68 -7.49 0.19
CA MET A 23 4.11 -6.88 1.41
C MET A 23 3.20 -7.82 2.20
N GLY A 24 3.16 -9.10 1.88
CA GLY A 24 2.31 -10.09 2.51
C GLY A 24 1.10 -10.50 1.68
N GLU A 25 0.20 -11.24 2.29
CA GLU A 25 -1.03 -11.74 1.69
C GLU A 25 -2.21 -10.93 2.20
N VAL A 26 -3.12 -10.56 1.29
CA VAL A 26 -4.36 -9.84 1.59
C VAL A 26 -5.54 -10.74 1.26
N TYR A 27 -6.45 -10.87 2.19
CA TYR A 27 -7.61 -11.74 2.09
C TYR A 27 -8.91 -10.94 2.22
N ARG A 28 -9.97 -11.38 1.52
CA ARG A 28 -11.33 -11.09 1.92
C ARG A 28 -11.66 -11.96 3.12
N ALA A 29 -12.12 -11.36 4.21
CA ALA A 29 -12.51 -12.05 5.41
C ALA A 29 -13.86 -11.53 5.91
N LYS A 30 -14.61 -12.38 6.59
CA LYS A 30 -15.88 -12.03 7.24
C LYS A 30 -15.63 -11.76 8.72
N ASP A 31 -15.90 -10.54 9.16
CA ASP A 31 -15.96 -10.18 10.59
C ASP A 31 -17.25 -10.76 11.19
N SER A 32 -17.11 -11.80 12.01
CA SER A 32 -18.26 -12.49 12.62
C SER A 32 -18.95 -11.67 13.72
N ARG A 33 -18.27 -10.66 14.29
CA ARG A 33 -18.83 -9.77 15.32
C ARG A 33 -19.75 -8.73 14.73
N LEU A 34 -19.38 -8.17 13.57
CA LEU A 34 -20.13 -7.09 12.91
C LEU A 34 -20.91 -7.55 11.68
N GLY A 35 -20.72 -8.81 11.24
CA GLY A 35 -21.44 -9.39 10.10
C GLY A 35 -21.06 -8.78 8.75
N ARG A 36 -19.90 -8.14 8.63
CA ARG A 36 -19.44 -7.45 7.41
C ARG A 36 -18.21 -8.13 6.81
N ASP A 37 -17.99 -7.90 5.53
CA ASP A 37 -16.73 -8.28 4.88
C ASP A 37 -15.68 -7.18 5.07
N VAL A 38 -14.43 -7.60 5.22
CA VAL A 38 -13.26 -6.74 5.40
C VAL A 38 -12.10 -7.24 4.53
N ALA A 39 -11.15 -6.37 4.22
CA ALA A 39 -9.85 -6.80 3.77
C ALA A 39 -8.96 -7.07 4.99
N LEU A 40 -8.30 -8.24 5.01
CA LEU A 40 -7.41 -8.70 6.08
C LEU A 40 -6.03 -8.91 5.50
N LYS A 41 -5.05 -8.13 5.96
CA LYS A 41 -3.65 -8.19 5.52
C LYS A 41 -2.80 -8.85 6.57
N ILE A 42 -2.20 -10.00 6.22
CA ILE A 42 -1.23 -10.68 7.08
C ILE A 42 0.08 -9.89 7.07
N LEU A 43 0.64 -9.68 8.25
CA LEU A 43 1.92 -9.00 8.42
C LEU A 43 3.08 -9.99 8.49
N PRO A 44 4.30 -9.60 8.07
CA PRO A 44 5.46 -10.48 8.12
C PRO A 44 5.74 -11.00 9.54
N GLN A 45 6.03 -12.29 9.68
CA GLN A 45 6.30 -12.93 10.98
C GLN A 45 7.40 -12.24 11.79
N GLY A 46 8.45 -11.73 11.14
CA GLY A 46 9.53 -10.99 11.80
C GLY A 46 9.07 -9.70 12.49
N LEU A 47 7.90 -9.15 12.13
CA LEU A 47 7.33 -7.99 12.82
C LEU A 47 6.72 -8.38 14.18
N ALA A 48 6.10 -9.56 14.28
CA ALA A 48 5.52 -10.06 15.52
C ALA A 48 6.61 -10.48 16.53
N GLN A 49 7.78 -10.87 16.06
CA GLN A 49 8.88 -11.37 16.89
C GLN A 49 9.78 -10.28 17.49
N ASP A 50 9.74 -9.06 16.94
CA ASP A 50 10.55 -7.92 17.39
C ASP A 50 9.66 -6.87 18.09
N PRO A 51 9.72 -6.76 19.45
CA PRO A 51 8.86 -5.87 20.22
C PRO A 51 9.01 -4.39 19.83
N ASP A 52 10.22 -3.93 19.50
CA ASP A 52 10.48 -2.53 19.16
C ASP A 52 9.91 -2.20 17.77
N ARG A 53 10.04 -3.11 16.80
CA ARG A 53 9.45 -2.98 15.47
C ARG A 53 7.93 -3.02 15.55
N ARG A 54 7.38 -3.92 16.36
CA ARG A 54 5.95 -4.02 16.62
C ARG A 54 5.39 -2.72 17.22
N GLN A 55 6.02 -2.18 18.26
CA GLN A 55 5.58 -0.94 18.90
C GLN A 55 5.59 0.25 17.93
N ARG A 56 6.65 0.35 17.09
CA ARG A 56 6.72 1.38 16.04
C ARG A 56 5.62 1.22 15.00
N PHE A 57 5.37 -0.02 14.56
CA PHE A 57 4.30 -0.34 13.64
C PHE A 57 2.92 0.05 14.21
N GLU A 58 2.59 -0.37 15.43
CA GLU A 58 1.32 -0.06 16.08
C GLU A 58 1.09 1.45 16.23
N ARG A 59 2.14 2.20 16.53
CA ARG A 59 2.07 3.68 16.61
C ARG A 59 1.71 4.29 15.26
N GLU A 60 2.33 3.82 14.16
CA GLU A 60 2.03 4.34 12.82
C GLU A 60 0.70 3.87 12.28
N ALA A 61 0.31 2.64 12.58
CA ALA A 61 -1.02 2.15 12.26
C ALA A 61 -2.11 2.96 12.98
N ARG A 62 -1.92 3.34 14.25
CA ARG A 62 -2.83 4.25 14.96
C ARG A 62 -2.89 5.64 14.33
N ALA A 63 -1.76 6.18 13.89
CA ALA A 63 -1.75 7.45 13.17
C ALA A 63 -2.51 7.35 11.85
N ALA A 64 -2.27 6.30 11.07
CA ALA A 64 -2.96 6.05 9.79
C ALA A 64 -4.48 5.85 10.00
N ALA A 65 -4.89 5.12 11.06
CA ALA A 65 -6.30 4.94 11.41
C ALA A 65 -7.01 6.24 11.80
N GLY A 66 -6.25 7.25 12.24
CA GLY A 66 -6.78 8.59 12.54
C GLY A 66 -7.13 9.42 11.30
N VAL A 67 -6.65 9.04 10.12
CA VAL A 67 -6.97 9.75 8.88
C VAL A 67 -8.33 9.31 8.38
N ASN A 68 -9.31 10.18 8.50
CA ASN A 68 -10.64 9.96 7.92
C ASN A 68 -10.81 10.82 6.67
N HIS A 69 -10.77 10.18 5.49
CA HIS A 69 -10.92 10.84 4.21
C HIS A 69 -11.65 9.93 3.22
N PRO A 70 -12.58 10.44 2.39
CA PRO A 70 -13.36 9.61 1.47
C PRO A 70 -12.50 8.80 0.49
N HIS A 71 -11.34 9.32 0.11
CA HIS A 71 -10.41 8.69 -0.84
C HIS A 71 -9.24 7.96 -0.18
N ILE A 72 -9.28 7.70 1.12
CA ILE A 72 -8.32 6.85 1.84
C ILE A 72 -9.05 5.62 2.36
N VAL A 73 -8.44 4.44 2.25
CA VAL A 73 -8.99 3.23 2.83
C VAL A 73 -9.00 3.34 4.36
N THR A 74 -10.12 2.99 4.98
CA THR A 74 -10.25 3.02 6.43
C THR A 74 -9.57 1.81 7.06
N LEU A 75 -8.57 2.05 7.92
CA LEU A 75 -7.98 1.02 8.76
C LEU A 75 -8.90 0.76 9.97
N HIS A 76 -9.30 -0.49 10.18
CA HIS A 76 -10.23 -0.84 11.25
C HIS A 76 -9.50 -1.26 12.53
N SER A 77 -8.56 -2.20 12.43
CA SER A 77 -7.83 -2.73 13.60
C SER A 77 -6.47 -3.32 13.23
N VAL A 78 -5.62 -3.41 14.25
CA VAL A 78 -4.42 -4.25 14.29
C VAL A 78 -4.71 -5.34 15.31
N GLU A 79 -4.66 -6.59 14.91
CA GLU A 79 -5.00 -7.72 15.76
C GLU A 79 -3.95 -8.83 15.67
N GLU A 80 -3.93 -9.69 16.69
CA GLU A 80 -3.12 -10.90 16.72
C GLU A 80 -3.99 -12.08 17.09
N ALA A 81 -3.90 -13.15 16.32
CA ALA A 81 -4.53 -14.42 16.63
C ALA A 81 -3.62 -15.57 16.17
N ASP A 82 -3.53 -16.60 16.97
CA ASP A 82 -2.71 -17.82 16.71
C ASP A 82 -1.25 -17.48 16.33
N GLY A 83 -0.67 -16.45 16.98
CA GLY A 83 0.70 -15.99 16.72
C GLY A 83 0.85 -15.24 15.38
N THR A 84 -0.24 -14.95 14.68
CA THR A 84 -0.27 -14.20 13.43
C THR A 84 -0.74 -12.78 13.68
N LEU A 85 0.10 -11.80 13.36
CA LEU A 85 -0.26 -10.38 13.39
C LEU A 85 -0.87 -9.98 12.05
N PHE A 86 -2.00 -9.28 12.09
CA PHE A 86 -2.71 -8.85 10.88
C PHE A 86 -3.41 -7.50 11.05
N LEU A 87 -3.69 -6.86 9.93
CA LEU A 87 -4.51 -5.66 9.83
C LEU A 87 -5.88 -6.00 9.28
N THR A 88 -6.92 -5.31 9.75
CA THR A 88 -8.22 -5.31 9.07
C THR A 88 -8.55 -3.91 8.59
N MET A 89 -9.12 -3.83 7.41
CA MET A 89 -9.44 -2.56 6.76
C MET A 89 -10.70 -2.67 5.90
N GLU A 90 -11.18 -1.54 5.45
CA GLU A 90 -12.27 -1.42 4.49
C GLU A 90 -11.98 -2.30 3.26
N LEU A 91 -12.95 -3.14 2.89
CA LEU A 91 -12.91 -3.89 1.65
C LEU A 91 -13.37 -2.99 0.52
N VAL A 92 -12.46 -2.68 -0.39
CA VAL A 92 -12.77 -1.91 -1.61
C VAL A 92 -13.02 -2.87 -2.75
N GLU A 93 -14.23 -2.93 -3.24
CA GLU A 93 -14.59 -3.70 -4.45
C GLU A 93 -14.32 -2.84 -5.69
N GLY A 94 -13.47 -3.32 -6.60
CA GLY A 94 -13.06 -2.59 -7.79
C GLY A 94 -11.76 -3.12 -8.38
N GLU A 95 -11.17 -2.33 -9.26
CA GLU A 95 -9.92 -2.62 -9.93
C GLU A 95 -8.83 -1.66 -9.46
N SER A 96 -7.56 -2.13 -9.48
CA SER A 96 -6.46 -1.20 -9.25
C SER A 96 -6.29 -0.25 -10.43
N LEU A 97 -5.78 0.96 -10.17
CA LEU A 97 -5.41 1.89 -11.24
C LEU A 97 -4.45 1.24 -12.24
N ARG A 98 -3.59 0.31 -11.77
CA ARG A 98 -2.71 -0.47 -12.62
C ARG A 98 -3.44 -1.22 -13.74
N GLN A 99 -4.61 -1.78 -13.44
CA GLN A 99 -5.43 -2.54 -14.39
C GLN A 99 -6.13 -1.63 -15.41
N GLN A 100 -6.37 -0.36 -15.05
CA GLN A 100 -7.01 0.62 -15.93
C GLN A 100 -6.02 1.38 -16.82
N LEU A 101 -4.72 1.37 -16.49
CA LEU A 101 -3.71 2.04 -17.32
C LEU A 101 -3.51 1.32 -18.64
N THR A 102 -3.57 2.09 -19.72
CA THR A 102 -3.37 1.62 -21.10
C THR A 102 -2.04 2.13 -21.67
N SER A 103 -1.56 1.53 -22.75
CA SER A 103 -0.33 1.95 -23.43
C SER A 103 -0.45 3.31 -24.16
N THR A 104 -1.66 3.85 -24.29
CA THR A 104 -1.94 5.14 -24.95
C THR A 104 -2.21 6.28 -23.99
N GLY A 105 -2.22 6.00 -22.68
CA GLY A 105 -2.66 6.94 -21.66
C GLY A 105 -4.18 7.04 -21.56
N LEU A 106 -4.65 7.81 -20.58
CA LEU A 106 -6.06 8.05 -20.31
C LEU A 106 -6.53 9.34 -20.99
N PRO A 107 -7.78 9.42 -21.44
CA PRO A 107 -8.40 10.69 -21.83
C PRO A 107 -8.31 11.71 -20.68
N VAL A 108 -8.14 13.01 -21.01
CA VAL A 108 -7.90 14.07 -20.00
C VAL A 108 -9.00 14.11 -18.94
N GLY A 109 -10.26 13.96 -19.33
CA GLY A 109 -11.38 13.92 -18.36
C GLY A 109 -11.21 12.80 -17.34
N GLN A 110 -11.00 11.57 -17.81
CA GLN A 110 -10.79 10.40 -16.95
C GLN A 110 -9.52 10.56 -16.08
N LEU A 111 -8.44 11.12 -16.67
CA LEU A 111 -7.23 11.41 -15.91
C LEU A 111 -7.53 12.35 -14.73
N LEU A 112 -8.26 13.43 -14.94
CA LEU A 112 -8.60 14.40 -13.89
C LEU A 112 -9.54 13.80 -12.85
N ASP A 113 -10.53 13.00 -13.27
CA ASP A 113 -11.46 12.31 -12.37
C ASP A 113 -10.74 11.36 -11.38
N LEU A 114 -9.59 10.81 -11.78
CA LEU A 114 -8.77 9.96 -10.92
C LEU A 114 -7.68 10.74 -10.18
N ALA A 115 -7.01 11.69 -10.86
CA ALA A 115 -5.87 12.42 -10.29
C ALA A 115 -6.25 13.32 -9.13
N ILE A 116 -7.41 14.00 -9.23
CA ILE A 116 -7.89 14.91 -8.17
C ILE A 116 -8.12 14.17 -6.87
N PRO A 117 -8.92 13.08 -6.80
CA PRO A 117 -9.13 12.31 -5.58
C PRO A 117 -7.84 11.71 -5.00
N ILE A 118 -6.92 11.23 -5.86
CA ILE A 118 -5.62 10.72 -5.40
C ILE A 118 -4.82 11.83 -4.71
N THR A 119 -4.78 13.03 -5.33
CA THR A 119 -4.07 14.19 -4.79
C THR A 119 -4.66 14.65 -3.47
N GLU A 120 -5.99 14.69 -3.35
CA GLU A 120 -6.71 15.02 -2.11
C GLU A 120 -6.40 14.02 -0.99
N ALA A 121 -6.37 12.72 -1.30
CA ALA A 121 -5.99 11.68 -0.36
C ALA A 121 -4.56 11.87 0.18
N VAL A 122 -3.60 12.09 -0.72
CA VAL A 122 -2.19 12.34 -0.36
C VAL A 122 -2.07 13.61 0.47
N HIS A 123 -2.72 14.69 0.07
CA HIS A 123 -2.73 15.95 0.81
C HIS A 123 -3.32 15.79 2.23
N ALA A 124 -4.44 15.08 2.37
CA ALA A 124 -5.08 14.84 3.66
C ALA A 124 -4.16 14.07 4.63
N ALA A 125 -3.45 13.04 4.15
CA ALA A 125 -2.48 12.30 4.94
C ALA A 125 -1.28 13.17 5.34
N HIS A 126 -0.72 13.96 4.41
CA HIS A 126 0.41 14.86 4.67
C HIS A 126 0.09 15.92 5.72
N ARG A 127 -1.14 16.45 5.74
CA ARG A 127 -1.59 17.39 6.79
C ARG A 127 -1.57 16.79 8.18
N GLN A 128 -1.63 15.47 8.30
CA GLN A 128 -1.53 14.74 9.56
C GLN A 128 -0.12 14.16 9.81
N GLY A 129 0.87 14.57 9.01
CA GLY A 129 2.26 14.12 9.13
C GLY A 129 2.48 12.68 8.65
N ILE A 130 1.54 12.11 7.88
CA ILE A 130 1.63 10.75 7.38
C ILE A 130 2.09 10.77 5.93
N THR A 131 3.20 10.10 5.65
CA THR A 131 3.77 9.91 4.31
C THR A 131 3.47 8.49 3.86
N HIS A 132 3.02 8.31 2.62
CA HIS A 132 2.67 6.99 2.05
C HIS A 132 3.88 6.09 1.84
N ARG A 133 4.93 6.61 1.20
CA ARG A 133 6.23 5.97 0.93
C ARG A 133 6.22 4.81 -0.08
N ASP A 134 5.08 4.38 -0.54
CA ASP A 134 4.93 3.33 -1.57
C ASP A 134 3.74 3.66 -2.49
N LEU A 135 3.60 4.94 -2.87
CA LEU A 135 2.53 5.37 -3.76
C LEU A 135 2.81 4.86 -5.18
N LYS A 136 1.87 4.04 -5.69
CA LYS A 136 1.94 3.41 -7.01
C LYS A 136 0.54 3.03 -7.48
N PRO A 137 0.33 2.77 -8.79
CA PRO A 137 -0.98 2.43 -9.32
C PRO A 137 -1.64 1.19 -8.70
N GLU A 138 -0.85 0.24 -8.19
CA GLU A 138 -1.34 -0.96 -7.50
C GLU A 138 -2.00 -0.62 -6.15
N ASN A 139 -1.59 0.50 -5.52
CA ASN A 139 -2.12 0.97 -4.25
C ASN A 139 -3.25 2.00 -4.40
N VAL A 140 -3.80 2.14 -5.59
CA VAL A 140 -4.98 2.98 -5.88
C VAL A 140 -6.08 2.09 -6.44
N MET A 141 -7.20 1.99 -5.74
CA MET A 141 -8.38 1.25 -6.19
C MET A 141 -9.42 2.20 -6.78
N VAL A 142 -10.08 1.75 -7.82
CA VAL A 142 -11.20 2.45 -8.47
C VAL A 142 -12.41 1.53 -8.46
N THR A 143 -13.47 1.96 -7.81
CA THR A 143 -14.73 1.18 -7.75
C THR A 143 -15.46 1.23 -9.10
N PRO A 144 -16.44 0.34 -9.35
CA PRO A 144 -17.26 0.39 -10.57
C PRO A 144 -18.05 1.71 -10.74
N SER A 145 -18.30 2.44 -9.65
CA SER A 145 -18.92 3.78 -9.68
C SER A 145 -17.91 4.91 -9.92
N GLY A 146 -16.64 4.62 -10.18
CA GLY A 146 -15.58 5.61 -10.39
C GLY A 146 -14.98 6.21 -9.09
N TRP A 147 -15.36 5.68 -7.92
CA TRP A 147 -14.85 6.16 -6.65
C TRP A 147 -13.41 5.70 -6.42
N VAL A 148 -12.51 6.63 -6.08
CA VAL A 148 -11.10 6.33 -5.85
C VAL A 148 -10.83 6.09 -4.37
N LYS A 149 -10.01 5.06 -4.05
CA LYS A 149 -9.49 4.77 -2.72
C LYS A 149 -7.99 4.48 -2.78
N VAL A 150 -7.20 5.24 -2.03
CA VAL A 150 -5.76 4.99 -1.85
C VAL A 150 -5.55 4.08 -0.64
N LEU A 151 -4.77 3.02 -0.84
CA LEU A 151 -4.51 1.96 0.12
C LEU A 151 -3.17 2.18 0.85
N ASP A 152 -2.99 1.51 2.00
CA ASP A 152 -1.69 1.27 2.66
C ASP A 152 -0.85 2.50 3.06
N PHE A 153 -1.46 3.62 3.46
CA PHE A 153 -0.72 4.80 3.97
C PHE A 153 0.16 4.48 5.18
N GLY A 154 1.44 4.86 5.09
CA GLY A 154 2.41 4.82 6.18
C GLY A 154 2.90 3.42 6.61
N LEU A 155 2.34 2.35 6.05
CA LEU A 155 2.62 0.98 6.49
C LEU A 155 3.75 0.30 5.72
N ALA A 156 4.17 0.86 4.58
CA ALA A 156 5.14 0.26 3.65
C ALA A 156 6.47 -0.10 4.31
N LYS A 157 6.97 0.74 5.22
CA LYS A 157 8.26 0.51 5.89
C LYS A 157 8.29 -0.71 6.82
N PHE A 158 7.13 -1.23 7.23
CA PHE A 158 7.05 -2.39 8.13
C PHE A 158 6.73 -3.68 7.40
N THR A 159 6.12 -3.57 6.23
CA THR A 159 5.66 -4.72 5.45
C THR A 159 6.70 -5.20 4.43
N GLN A 160 7.70 -4.37 4.12
CA GLN A 160 8.81 -4.77 3.26
C GLN A 160 9.90 -5.47 4.09
N PRO A 161 10.39 -6.68 3.68
CA PRO A 161 11.35 -7.45 4.45
C PRO A 161 12.70 -6.76 4.68
N ASN A 162 12.98 -5.70 3.94
CA ASN A 162 14.27 -5.04 3.89
C ASN A 162 14.21 -3.53 4.13
N PHE A 163 13.18 -3.04 4.83
CA PHE A 163 13.20 -1.67 5.32
C PHE A 163 14.19 -1.59 6.49
N LEU A 164 15.44 -1.32 6.12
CA LEU A 164 16.59 -1.43 6.98
C LEU A 164 16.72 -0.26 7.95
N GLU A 165 17.43 -0.56 9.04
CA GLU A 165 17.92 0.42 10.00
C GLU A 165 18.73 1.55 9.35
N PRO A 166 18.86 2.73 10.00
CA PRO A 166 19.67 3.83 9.48
C PRO A 166 21.09 3.36 9.17
N GLY A 167 21.49 3.40 7.89
CA GLY A 167 22.83 3.07 7.43
C GLY A 167 22.95 1.96 6.38
N MET A 168 21.88 1.25 6.04
CA MET A 168 21.88 0.30 4.90
C MET A 168 21.14 0.90 3.71
N THR A 169 21.78 0.96 2.56
CA THR A 169 21.19 1.48 1.31
C THR A 169 20.17 0.50 0.76
N GLN A 170 18.95 0.96 0.51
CA GLN A 170 17.89 0.17 -0.16
C GLN A 170 18.34 -0.36 -1.52
N ALA A 171 19.20 0.38 -2.22
CA ALA A 171 19.78 -0.05 -3.50
C ALA A 171 20.47 -1.42 -3.42
N ALA A 172 21.15 -1.74 -2.31
CA ALA A 172 21.82 -3.04 -2.15
C ALA A 172 20.82 -4.21 -1.98
N THR A 173 19.61 -3.95 -1.52
CA THR A 173 18.58 -4.97 -1.27
C THR A 173 17.74 -5.26 -2.50
N PHE A 174 17.55 -4.28 -3.38
CA PHE A 174 16.86 -4.47 -4.67
C PHE A 174 17.77 -5.08 -5.76
N ALA A 175 19.09 -5.09 -5.55
CA ALA A 175 20.07 -5.72 -6.46
C ALA A 175 20.08 -7.27 -6.37
N THR A 176 19.42 -7.88 -5.37
CA THR A 176 19.19 -9.32 -5.36
C THR A 176 18.07 -9.66 -6.35
N ALA A 177 18.31 -10.59 -7.25
CA ALA A 177 17.57 -10.91 -8.47
C ALA A 177 16.06 -11.26 -8.31
N GLU A 178 15.48 -11.13 -7.12
CA GLU A 178 14.10 -11.50 -6.78
C GLU A 178 13.28 -10.36 -6.13
N GLY A 179 13.80 -9.11 -6.08
CA GLY A 179 13.02 -7.96 -5.63
C GLY A 179 11.82 -7.68 -6.54
N PRO A 180 10.69 -7.13 -6.01
CA PRO A 180 9.50 -6.86 -6.81
C PRO A 180 9.80 -5.87 -7.93
N LYS A 181 9.99 -6.36 -9.15
CA LYS A 181 10.39 -5.64 -10.37
C LYS A 181 9.51 -4.43 -10.75
N GLY A 182 8.40 -4.17 -10.03
CA GLY A 182 7.45 -3.09 -10.35
C GLY A 182 7.54 -1.85 -9.47
N THR A 183 8.02 -1.96 -8.24
CA THR A 183 7.93 -0.88 -7.24
C THR A 183 9.02 0.20 -7.41
N VAL A 184 10.19 -0.18 -7.88
CA VAL A 184 11.37 0.72 -8.00
C VAL A 184 11.11 1.92 -8.90
N VAL A 185 10.30 1.75 -9.93
CA VAL A 185 10.05 2.80 -10.95
C VAL A 185 9.22 3.99 -10.44
N TYR A 186 8.58 3.87 -9.27
CA TYR A 186 7.84 4.95 -8.61
C TYR A 186 8.59 5.54 -7.43
N MET A 187 9.74 4.99 -7.05
CA MET A 187 10.56 5.48 -5.94
C MET A 187 11.17 6.83 -6.28
N SER A 188 11.16 7.71 -5.29
CA SER A 188 11.89 8.97 -5.39
C SER A 188 13.40 8.73 -5.33
N PRO A 189 14.23 9.67 -5.84
CA PRO A 189 15.68 9.56 -5.77
C PRO A 189 16.18 9.34 -4.34
N GLU A 190 15.64 10.06 -3.35
CA GLU A 190 15.99 9.91 -1.95
C GLU A 190 15.65 8.52 -1.38
N GLN A 191 14.56 7.89 -1.87
CA GLN A 191 14.25 6.51 -1.51
C GLN A 191 15.28 5.53 -2.09
N ALA A 192 15.62 5.68 -3.36
CA ALA A 192 16.61 4.84 -4.02
C ALA A 192 17.99 4.97 -3.38
N GLU A 193 18.34 6.17 -2.90
CA GLU A 193 19.62 6.46 -2.23
C GLU A 193 19.63 6.15 -0.73
N GLY A 194 18.50 5.72 -0.14
CA GLY A 194 18.39 5.44 1.30
C GLY A 194 18.51 6.68 2.19
N LYS A 195 18.19 7.86 1.66
CA LYS A 195 18.22 9.14 2.39
C LYS A 195 16.98 9.28 3.28
N PRO A 196 17.01 10.19 4.28
CA PRO A 196 15.82 10.52 5.06
C PRO A 196 14.67 10.97 4.16
N LEU A 197 13.46 10.43 4.43
CA LEU A 197 12.26 10.67 3.64
C LEU A 197 11.33 11.65 4.34
N ASP A 198 10.75 12.56 3.56
CA ASP A 198 9.63 13.40 3.96
C ASP A 198 8.45 13.26 2.96
N HIS A 199 7.44 14.12 3.11
CA HIS A 199 6.25 14.10 2.27
C HIS A 199 6.53 14.34 0.76
N ARG A 200 7.66 14.89 0.38
CA ARG A 200 8.06 15.16 -1.02
C ARG A 200 8.28 13.87 -1.80
N THR A 201 8.61 12.77 -1.11
CA THR A 201 8.75 11.46 -1.76
C THR A 201 7.44 11.01 -2.42
N ASP A 202 6.28 11.25 -1.76
CA ASP A 202 4.97 10.93 -2.33
C ASP A 202 4.62 11.85 -3.50
N ILE A 203 5.06 13.12 -3.46
CA ILE A 203 4.85 14.07 -4.57
C ILE A 203 5.60 13.60 -5.82
N PHE A 204 6.83 13.07 -5.67
CA PHE A 204 7.57 12.49 -6.77
C PHE A 204 6.82 11.27 -7.35
N SER A 205 6.42 10.33 -6.49
CA SER A 205 5.68 9.12 -6.91
C SER A 205 4.35 9.48 -7.59
N LEU A 206 3.64 10.48 -7.06
CA LEU A 206 2.41 11.00 -7.68
C LEU A 206 2.69 11.57 -9.07
N GLY A 207 3.78 12.34 -9.25
CA GLY A 207 4.21 12.86 -10.55
C GLY A 207 4.46 11.74 -11.57
N VAL A 208 5.10 10.64 -11.14
CA VAL A 208 5.32 9.46 -11.99
C VAL A 208 3.99 8.80 -12.39
N ILE A 209 3.05 8.66 -11.45
CA ILE A 209 1.72 8.11 -11.72
C ILE A 209 0.97 8.98 -12.72
N LEU A 210 0.93 10.30 -12.51
CA LEU A 210 0.25 11.24 -13.40
C LEU A 210 0.84 11.23 -14.82
N TYR A 211 2.16 11.15 -14.93
CA TYR A 211 2.82 11.01 -16.22
C TYR A 211 2.41 9.71 -16.93
N GLU A 212 2.41 8.58 -16.20
CA GLU A 212 2.00 7.29 -16.76
C GLU A 212 0.51 7.30 -17.15
N MET A 213 -0.36 7.89 -16.34
CA MET A 213 -1.78 8.08 -16.66
C MET A 213 -1.97 8.89 -17.96
N ALA A 214 -1.18 9.96 -18.14
CA ALA A 214 -1.30 10.85 -19.29
C ALA A 214 -0.74 10.24 -20.59
N THR A 215 0.34 9.46 -20.50
CA THR A 215 1.12 9.03 -21.67
C THR A 215 1.04 7.54 -21.96
N GLY A 216 0.57 6.74 -21.00
CA GLY A 216 0.62 5.28 -21.04
C GLY A 216 2.03 4.71 -20.88
N ARG A 217 3.01 5.56 -20.53
CA ARG A 217 4.42 5.17 -20.41
C ARG A 217 4.99 5.71 -19.10
N ARG A 218 5.92 4.98 -18.50
CA ARG A 218 6.66 5.45 -17.34
C ARG A 218 7.70 6.50 -17.75
N PRO A 219 7.91 7.58 -16.97
CA PRO A 219 8.86 8.64 -17.31
C PRO A 219 10.31 8.17 -17.28
N PHE A 220 10.61 7.22 -16.38
CA PHE A 220 11.96 6.68 -16.22
C PHE A 220 11.98 5.23 -16.73
N GLN A 221 12.77 5.01 -17.78
CA GLN A 221 12.99 3.71 -18.39
C GLN A 221 14.50 3.56 -18.55
N GLY A 222 15.09 2.59 -17.86
CA GLY A 222 16.52 2.29 -17.94
C GLY A 222 16.77 0.79 -18.08
N GLU A 223 17.88 0.41 -18.70
CA GLU A 223 18.30 -0.99 -18.82
C GLU A 223 18.95 -1.52 -17.51
N SER A 224 19.22 -0.63 -16.56
CA SER A 224 19.76 -0.96 -15.24
C SER A 224 19.09 -0.12 -14.15
N THR A 225 18.99 -0.69 -12.99
CA THR A 225 18.66 0.01 -11.72
C THR A 225 19.82 0.86 -11.27
#